data_f6f480a9cef117aca5b5541d147460e2
#
_entry.id   f6f480a9cef117aca5b5541d147460e2
#
_cell.length_a   1.000
_cell.length_b   1.000
_cell.length_c   1.000
_cell.angle_alpha   90.00
_cell.angle_beta   90.00
_cell.angle_gamma   90.00
#
_symmetry.space_group_name_H-M   'P 1'
#
loop_
_entity.id
_entity.type
_entity.pdbx_description
1 polymer ?
#
loop_
_entity_poly.entity_id
_entity_poly.type
_entity_poly.pdbx_seq_one_letter_code
_entity_poly.pdbx_strand_id
1 'polypeptide(L)'
;MGNPSGKGGIFSLQDKVVLVTGSVGLLGLKMCEALCEYDAQVVMTDINEKKLKSASKDLSERYPGKILSIYIDIVDEKSVQDGLKKAVDTTGSVDVLINNAYPYNKHYGRVYEDIEFKDWRENVDMHLNGYFNVTHKVSKVMMKQKKGNIINIASIYGVLGPHFEIYKGLDFTMPSEYSAIKGGIINFTRYLATYLAPYNIRVNSISPGGIYDKQSPSFVKQYTREVPLGRMALPQDIVGGVIYLASEASSYVTGQNLMIDGGWSTW
;
A
#
# COMPACT_ATOMS: atom_id res chain seq x y z
N MET A 1 -21.44 4.63 21.44
CA MET A 1 -21.26 4.60 19.98
C MET A 1 -21.54 6.01 19.49
N GLY A 2 -20.50 6.75 19.06
CA GLY A 2 -20.65 8.11 18.56
C GLY A 2 -21.44 8.13 17.26
N ASN A 3 -22.35 9.08 17.13
CA ASN A 3 -23.13 9.28 15.92
C ASN A 3 -22.18 9.79 14.80
N PRO A 4 -22.01 9.12 13.67
CA PRO A 4 -21.15 9.60 12.59
C PRO A 4 -21.84 10.71 11.81
N SER A 5 -21.79 11.95 12.32
CA SER A 5 -22.44 13.12 11.72
C SER A 5 -21.51 13.93 10.79
N GLY A 6 -20.32 13.42 10.46
CA GLY A 6 -19.39 14.04 9.52
C GLY A 6 -19.74 13.73 8.06
N LYS A 7 -19.21 14.52 7.10
CA LYS A 7 -19.25 14.17 5.68
C LYS A 7 -18.62 12.78 5.52
N GLY A 8 -19.37 11.81 4.94
CA GLY A 8 -18.91 10.43 4.73
C GLY A 8 -19.46 9.37 5.69
N GLY A 9 -20.13 9.72 6.79
CA GLY A 9 -20.72 8.74 7.73
C GLY A 9 -19.70 7.73 8.23
N ILE A 10 -19.99 6.42 8.15
CA ILE A 10 -19.09 5.34 8.61
C ILE A 10 -17.76 5.25 7.82
N PHE A 11 -17.65 5.92 6.68
CA PHE A 11 -16.44 6.02 5.86
C PHE A 11 -15.60 7.26 6.18
N SER A 12 -16.06 8.15 7.05
CA SER A 12 -15.30 9.35 7.44
C SER A 12 -13.97 8.98 8.08
N LEU A 13 -12.92 9.70 7.71
CA LEU A 13 -11.58 9.61 8.31
C LEU A 13 -11.25 10.88 9.12
N GLN A 14 -12.27 11.65 9.48
CA GLN A 14 -12.11 12.82 10.34
C GLN A 14 -11.36 12.42 11.62
N ASP A 15 -10.41 13.25 12.03
CA ASP A 15 -9.54 13.05 13.19
C ASP A 15 -8.64 11.79 13.12
N LYS A 16 -8.48 11.18 11.95
CA LYS A 16 -7.53 10.10 11.71
C LYS A 16 -6.25 10.63 11.08
N VAL A 17 -5.12 10.22 11.61
CA VAL A 17 -3.79 10.43 11.02
C VAL A 17 -3.40 9.18 10.24
N VAL A 18 -3.22 9.35 8.93
CA VAL A 18 -2.89 8.25 8.00
C VAL A 18 -1.47 8.42 7.46
N LEU A 19 -0.56 7.50 7.78
CA LEU A 19 0.78 7.46 7.23
C LEU A 19 0.82 6.56 5.99
N VAL A 20 1.28 7.12 4.86
CA VAL A 20 1.36 6.41 3.58
C VAL A 20 2.81 6.31 3.12
N THR A 21 3.34 5.10 2.91
CA THR A 21 4.68 4.90 2.33
C THR A 21 4.61 4.82 0.81
N GLY A 22 5.66 5.33 0.12
CA GLY A 22 5.65 5.41 -1.34
C GLY A 22 4.54 6.33 -1.86
N SER A 23 4.29 7.41 -1.15
CA SER A 23 3.13 8.31 -1.32
C SER A 23 3.13 9.10 -2.64
N VAL A 24 4.27 9.18 -3.34
CA VAL A 24 4.36 9.88 -4.63
C VAL A 24 4.43 8.95 -5.83
N GLY A 25 4.25 7.65 -5.59
CA GLY A 25 4.03 6.64 -6.63
C GLY A 25 2.62 6.73 -7.22
N LEU A 26 2.38 5.95 -8.28
CA LEU A 26 1.10 5.92 -9.03
C LEU A 26 -0.12 5.75 -8.13
N LEU A 27 -0.11 4.72 -7.26
CA LEU A 27 -1.19 4.46 -6.31
C LEU A 27 -1.11 5.39 -5.09
N GLY A 28 0.09 5.60 -4.56
CA GLY A 28 0.30 6.35 -3.32
C GLY A 28 -0.27 7.76 -3.38
N LEU A 29 -0.02 8.47 -4.49
CA LEU A 29 -0.53 9.82 -4.66
C LEU A 29 -2.06 9.85 -4.72
N LYS A 30 -2.66 8.90 -5.43
CA LYS A 30 -4.14 8.82 -5.55
C LYS A 30 -4.80 8.43 -4.24
N MET A 31 -4.14 7.57 -3.45
CA MET A 31 -4.59 7.25 -2.09
C MET A 31 -4.52 8.48 -1.18
N CYS A 32 -3.42 9.24 -1.20
CA CYS A 32 -3.28 10.46 -0.38
C CYS A 32 -4.36 11.49 -0.71
N GLU A 33 -4.66 11.70 -1.99
CA GLU A 33 -5.73 12.59 -2.44
C GLU A 33 -7.08 12.16 -1.85
N ALA A 34 -7.46 10.91 -2.05
CA ALA A 34 -8.73 10.40 -1.55
C ALA A 34 -8.85 10.39 -0.02
N LEU A 35 -7.77 10.08 0.69
CA LEU A 35 -7.77 10.16 2.15
C LEU A 35 -8.09 11.57 2.65
N CYS A 36 -7.58 12.61 1.96
CA CYS A 36 -7.92 13.99 2.26
C CYS A 36 -9.37 14.34 1.94
N GLU A 37 -9.94 13.79 0.85
CA GLU A 37 -11.36 13.94 0.49
C GLU A 37 -12.31 13.37 1.55
N TYR A 38 -11.86 12.31 2.27
CA TYR A 38 -12.58 11.70 3.38
C TYR A 38 -12.16 12.24 4.76
N ASP A 39 -11.55 13.41 4.78
CA ASP A 39 -11.21 14.21 5.96
C ASP A 39 -10.00 13.74 6.78
N ALA A 40 -9.19 12.79 6.31
CA ALA A 40 -7.96 12.39 7.01
C ALA A 40 -6.90 13.51 7.04
N GLN A 41 -6.07 13.51 8.09
CA GLN A 41 -4.75 14.12 8.05
C GLN A 41 -3.75 13.10 7.50
N VAL A 42 -3.05 13.44 6.42
CA VAL A 42 -2.18 12.50 5.70
C VAL A 42 -0.71 12.84 5.92
N VAL A 43 0.04 11.87 6.42
CA VAL A 43 1.51 11.90 6.48
C VAL A 43 2.04 11.19 5.23
N MET A 44 2.41 12.00 4.24
CA MET A 44 3.02 11.53 3.00
C MET A 44 4.47 11.17 3.22
N THR A 45 4.89 9.94 2.92
CA THR A 45 6.29 9.55 3.04
C THR A 45 6.82 8.89 1.77
N ASP A 46 8.03 9.24 1.37
CA ASP A 46 8.69 8.72 0.18
C ASP A 46 10.21 8.93 0.27
N ILE A 47 10.98 8.13 -0.47
CA ILE A 47 12.42 8.29 -0.64
C ILE A 47 12.75 9.40 -1.66
N ASN A 48 11.85 9.75 -2.56
CA ASN A 48 12.04 10.79 -3.56
C ASN A 48 11.63 12.16 -3.01
N GLU A 49 12.56 12.82 -2.33
CA GLU A 49 12.32 14.14 -1.71
C GLU A 49 11.77 15.20 -2.68
N LYS A 50 12.28 15.22 -3.91
CA LYS A 50 11.85 16.21 -4.92
C LYS A 50 10.39 16.03 -5.30
N LYS A 51 9.99 14.79 -5.61
CA LYS A 51 8.59 14.46 -5.91
C LYS A 51 7.71 14.67 -4.68
N LEU A 52 8.19 14.27 -3.50
CA LEU A 52 7.47 14.42 -2.24
C LEU A 52 7.15 15.90 -1.95
N LYS A 53 8.14 16.78 -2.07
CA LYS A 53 7.96 18.21 -1.87
C LYS A 53 6.97 18.84 -2.88
N SER A 54 7.06 18.44 -4.16
CA SER A 54 6.14 18.93 -5.18
C SER A 54 4.70 18.46 -4.95
N ALA A 55 4.51 17.17 -4.73
CA ALA A 55 3.19 16.57 -4.54
C ALA A 55 2.52 17.05 -3.23
N SER A 56 3.30 17.16 -2.15
CA SER A 56 2.77 17.65 -0.87
C SER A 56 2.35 19.13 -0.95
N LYS A 57 3.06 19.95 -1.73
CA LYS A 57 2.66 21.34 -1.98
C LYS A 57 1.31 21.39 -2.71
N ASP A 58 1.17 20.67 -3.82
CA ASP A 58 -0.06 20.62 -4.61
C ASP A 58 -1.25 20.18 -3.75
N LEU A 59 -1.09 19.08 -3.01
CA LEU A 59 -2.15 18.60 -2.13
C LEU A 59 -2.45 19.56 -0.96
N SER A 60 -1.45 20.26 -0.41
CA SER A 60 -1.66 21.24 0.64
C SER A 60 -2.45 22.46 0.18
N GLU A 61 -2.28 22.86 -1.09
CA GLU A 61 -3.08 23.93 -1.70
C GLU A 61 -4.55 23.53 -1.86
N ARG A 62 -4.80 22.25 -2.20
CA ARG A 62 -6.17 21.70 -2.39
C ARG A 62 -6.85 21.29 -1.07
N TYR A 63 -6.07 20.85 -0.09
CA TYR A 63 -6.54 20.37 1.21
C TYR A 63 -5.76 21.05 2.36
N PRO A 64 -6.03 22.33 2.65
CA PRO A 64 -5.28 23.09 3.66
C PRO A 64 -5.29 22.42 5.02
N GLY A 65 -4.09 22.33 5.64
CA GLY A 65 -3.93 21.78 6.99
C GLY A 65 -3.97 20.23 7.09
N LYS A 66 -4.18 19.52 5.98
CA LYS A 66 -4.31 18.06 6.00
C LYS A 66 -3.04 17.29 5.63
N ILE A 67 -2.01 17.96 5.11
CA ILE A 67 -0.82 17.30 4.59
C ILE A 67 0.41 17.59 5.45
N LEU A 68 1.09 16.54 5.85
CA LEU A 68 2.46 16.57 6.38
C LEU A 68 3.33 15.69 5.47
N SER A 69 4.47 16.20 5.02
CA SER A 69 5.41 15.40 4.22
C SER A 69 6.72 15.15 4.99
N ILE A 70 7.17 13.89 4.98
CA ILE A 70 8.36 13.43 5.70
C ILE A 70 9.14 12.48 4.81
N TYR A 71 10.44 12.74 4.64
CA TYR A 71 11.33 11.75 4.01
C TYR A 71 11.39 10.49 4.87
N ILE A 72 11.14 9.32 4.26
CA ILE A 72 11.37 8.01 4.88
C ILE A 72 11.87 7.05 3.80
N ASP A 73 13.04 6.48 4.04
CA ASP A 73 13.51 5.28 3.38
C ASP A 73 13.06 4.08 4.22
N ILE A 74 12.19 3.24 3.68
CA ILE A 74 11.63 2.09 4.41
C ILE A 74 12.66 1.01 4.71
N VAL A 75 13.77 0.98 3.97
CA VAL A 75 14.86 0.02 4.14
C VAL A 75 15.80 0.44 5.28
N ASP A 76 15.93 1.73 5.54
CA ASP A 76 16.79 2.28 6.60
C ASP A 76 16.02 2.36 7.94
N GLU A 77 16.47 1.60 8.92
CA GLU A 77 15.85 1.59 10.25
C GLU A 77 15.85 2.96 10.94
N LYS A 78 16.94 3.71 10.77
CA LYS A 78 17.06 5.05 11.38
C LYS A 78 16.14 6.04 10.70
N SER A 79 16.07 6.02 9.37
CA SER A 79 15.15 6.86 8.60
C SER A 79 13.70 6.63 9.03
N VAL A 80 13.28 5.37 9.16
CA VAL A 80 11.92 5.04 9.62
C VAL A 80 11.69 5.53 11.05
N GLN A 81 12.67 5.33 11.95
CA GLN A 81 12.55 5.76 13.35
C GLN A 81 12.42 7.28 13.47
N ASP A 82 13.30 8.02 12.82
CA ASP A 82 13.35 9.49 12.88
C ASP A 82 12.09 10.08 12.20
N GLY A 83 11.70 9.54 11.04
CA GLY A 83 10.50 9.96 10.32
C GLY A 83 9.22 9.71 11.11
N LEU A 84 9.09 8.52 11.72
CA LEU A 84 7.94 8.20 12.58
C LEU A 84 7.89 9.10 13.82
N LYS A 85 9.04 9.35 14.46
CA LYS A 85 9.12 10.27 15.58
C LYS A 85 8.60 11.65 15.18
N LYS A 86 9.07 12.19 14.06
CA LYS A 86 8.62 13.49 13.54
C LYS A 86 7.12 13.50 13.23
N ALA A 87 6.58 12.41 12.65
CA ALA A 87 5.15 12.28 12.41
C ALA A 87 4.36 12.38 13.71
N VAL A 88 4.70 11.58 14.72
CA VAL A 88 4.01 11.55 16.02
C VAL A 88 4.17 12.88 16.78
N ASP A 89 5.37 13.48 16.79
CA ASP A 89 5.60 14.78 17.45
C ASP A 89 4.74 15.90 16.82
N THR A 90 4.45 15.79 15.50
CA THR A 90 3.68 16.83 14.79
C THR A 90 2.17 16.59 14.85
N THR A 91 1.72 15.34 14.77
CA THR A 91 0.29 15.00 14.63
C THR A 91 -0.32 14.39 15.90
N GLY A 92 0.50 14.01 16.87
CA GLY A 92 0.08 13.39 18.13
C GLY A 92 -0.17 11.88 18.03
N SER A 93 -0.43 11.32 16.85
CA SER A 93 -0.74 9.90 16.65
C SER A 93 -0.41 9.41 15.24
N VAL A 94 -0.50 8.08 15.06
CA VAL A 94 -0.67 7.44 13.74
C VAL A 94 -1.81 6.43 13.90
N ASP A 95 -2.96 6.74 13.31
CA ASP A 95 -4.17 5.90 13.42
C ASP A 95 -4.22 4.82 12.34
N VAL A 96 -3.72 5.13 11.14
CA VAL A 96 -3.67 4.21 10.00
C VAL A 96 -2.28 4.22 9.37
N LEU A 97 -1.73 3.03 9.11
CA LEU A 97 -0.55 2.83 8.28
C LEU A 97 -0.96 2.20 6.95
N ILE A 98 -0.52 2.78 5.84
CA ILE A 98 -0.63 2.17 4.52
C ILE A 98 0.76 1.86 3.99
N ASN A 99 1.14 0.59 4.03
CA ASN A 99 2.36 0.12 3.39
C ASN A 99 2.10 -0.03 1.88
N ASN A 100 2.60 0.92 1.11
CA ASN A 100 2.43 0.98 -0.34
C ASN A 100 3.75 1.11 -1.10
N ALA A 101 4.85 1.47 -0.45
CA ALA A 101 6.15 1.57 -1.11
C ALA A 101 6.49 0.30 -1.90
N TYR A 102 7.06 0.46 -3.09
CA TYR A 102 7.41 -0.63 -4.00
C TYR A 102 8.85 -0.47 -4.49
N PRO A 103 9.83 -0.70 -3.62
CA PRO A 103 11.24 -0.66 -4.01
C PRO A 103 11.64 -1.93 -4.75
N TYR A 104 12.51 -1.77 -5.74
CA TYR A 104 13.14 -2.85 -6.49
C TYR A 104 14.48 -2.39 -7.06
N ASN A 105 15.38 -3.33 -7.35
CA ASN A 105 16.67 -3.03 -7.93
C ASN A 105 16.60 -2.92 -9.47
N LYS A 106 17.70 -2.52 -10.08
CA LYS A 106 17.80 -2.33 -11.54
C LYS A 106 17.70 -3.62 -12.38
N HIS A 107 17.78 -4.78 -11.74
CA HIS A 107 17.73 -6.10 -12.39
C HIS A 107 16.36 -6.78 -12.24
N TYR A 108 15.41 -6.07 -11.67
CA TYR A 108 14.05 -6.54 -11.48
C TYR A 108 13.34 -6.81 -12.83
N GLY A 109 12.62 -7.93 -12.95
CA GLY A 109 11.89 -8.30 -14.18
C GLY A 109 12.63 -9.25 -15.11
N ARG A 110 13.76 -9.80 -14.70
CA ARG A 110 14.45 -10.87 -15.46
C ARG A 110 13.60 -12.14 -15.50
N VAL A 111 13.82 -12.97 -16.54
CA VAL A 111 13.29 -14.33 -16.59
C VAL A 111 13.89 -15.17 -15.45
N TYR A 112 13.17 -16.18 -15.02
CA TYR A 112 13.50 -16.95 -13.81
C TYR A 112 14.94 -17.53 -13.85
N GLU A 113 15.37 -18.02 -15.02
CA GLU A 113 16.67 -18.65 -15.23
C GLU A 113 17.85 -17.66 -15.05
N ASP A 114 17.61 -16.37 -15.29
CA ASP A 114 18.63 -15.32 -15.28
C ASP A 114 18.66 -14.53 -13.94
N ILE A 115 17.84 -14.92 -12.96
CA ILE A 115 17.81 -14.26 -11.67
C ILE A 115 19.04 -14.65 -10.85
N GLU A 116 19.88 -13.69 -10.54
CA GLU A 116 21.00 -13.92 -9.63
C GLU A 116 20.52 -13.91 -8.17
N PHE A 117 21.04 -14.79 -7.34
CA PHE A 117 20.65 -14.90 -5.93
C PHE A 117 20.83 -13.61 -5.14
N LYS A 118 21.83 -12.78 -5.49
CA LYS A 118 22.04 -11.47 -4.86
C LYS A 118 20.88 -10.51 -5.16
N ASP A 119 20.37 -10.51 -6.40
CA ASP A 119 19.26 -9.63 -6.81
C ASP A 119 17.95 -10.07 -6.14
N TRP A 120 17.72 -11.39 -6.06
CA TRP A 120 16.61 -11.95 -5.28
C TRP A 120 16.66 -11.48 -3.81
N ARG A 121 17.80 -11.62 -3.14
CA ARG A 121 17.97 -11.20 -1.74
C ARG A 121 17.71 -9.71 -1.58
N GLU A 122 18.29 -8.89 -2.45
CA GLU A 122 18.16 -7.43 -2.40
C GLU A 122 16.69 -7.01 -2.58
N ASN A 123 15.97 -7.57 -3.56
CA ASN A 123 14.56 -7.24 -3.78
C ASN A 123 13.66 -7.68 -2.60
N VAL A 124 13.91 -8.86 -2.03
CA VAL A 124 13.20 -9.32 -0.81
C VAL A 124 13.49 -8.42 0.36
N ASP A 125 14.76 -8.03 0.56
CA ASP A 125 15.19 -7.16 1.65
C ASP A 125 14.56 -5.77 1.54
N MET A 126 14.65 -5.13 0.39
CA MET A 126 14.08 -3.81 0.18
C MET A 126 12.56 -3.79 0.39
N HIS A 127 11.83 -4.77 -0.12
CA HIS A 127 10.38 -4.72 -0.15
C HIS A 127 9.72 -5.39 1.08
N LEU A 128 9.96 -6.70 1.28
CA LEU A 128 9.32 -7.42 2.38
C LEU A 128 9.85 -6.95 3.74
N ASN A 129 11.17 -6.84 3.88
CA ASN A 129 11.76 -6.36 5.12
C ASN A 129 11.52 -4.86 5.34
N GLY A 130 11.41 -4.06 4.26
CA GLY A 130 10.97 -2.67 4.35
C GLY A 130 9.56 -2.54 4.96
N TYR A 131 8.61 -3.38 4.53
CA TYR A 131 7.27 -3.42 5.14
C TYR A 131 7.32 -3.85 6.61
N PHE A 132 8.14 -4.86 6.93
CA PHE A 132 8.37 -5.26 8.32
C PHE A 132 8.93 -4.11 9.15
N ASN A 133 9.97 -3.42 8.66
CA ASN A 133 10.64 -2.33 9.36
C ASN A 133 9.67 -1.21 9.75
N VAL A 134 8.88 -0.72 8.79
CA VAL A 134 7.86 0.32 9.05
C VAL A 134 6.79 -0.20 10.00
N THR A 135 6.22 -1.36 9.69
CA THR A 135 5.13 -1.96 10.49
C THR A 135 5.55 -2.20 11.94
N HIS A 136 6.75 -2.73 12.16
CA HIS A 136 7.27 -3.02 13.49
C HIS A 136 7.41 -1.75 14.36
N LYS A 137 7.83 -0.64 13.77
CA LYS A 137 7.97 0.63 14.50
C LYS A 137 6.62 1.30 14.72
N VAL A 138 5.75 1.34 13.69
CA VAL A 138 4.42 1.96 13.78
C VAL A 138 3.51 1.17 14.72
N SER A 139 3.52 -0.16 14.67
CA SER A 139 2.72 -0.99 15.59
C SER A 139 3.05 -0.75 17.06
N LYS A 140 4.31 -0.46 17.41
CA LYS A 140 4.68 -0.08 18.79
C LYS A 140 4.02 1.23 19.24
N VAL A 141 3.86 2.20 18.34
CA VAL A 141 3.10 3.43 18.62
C VAL A 141 1.62 3.09 18.80
N MET A 142 1.04 2.33 17.88
CA MET A 142 -0.36 1.92 17.93
C MET A 142 -0.70 1.08 19.18
N MET A 143 0.21 0.18 19.61
CA MET A 143 0.06 -0.59 20.86
C MET A 143 -0.03 0.31 22.10
N LYS A 144 0.78 1.38 22.15
CA LYS A 144 0.69 2.39 23.24
C LYS A 144 -0.61 3.18 23.15
N GLN A 145 -1.10 3.48 21.95
CA GLN A 145 -2.38 4.15 21.69
C GLN A 145 -3.58 3.24 22.01
N LYS A 146 -3.39 1.91 22.11
CA LYS A 146 -4.43 0.87 22.22
C LYS A 146 -5.48 0.95 21.12
N LYS A 147 -5.06 1.39 19.96
CA LYS A 147 -5.85 1.47 18.71
C LYS A 147 -4.92 1.62 17.52
N GLY A 148 -5.34 1.10 16.38
CA GLY A 148 -4.61 1.27 15.13
C GLY A 148 -5.22 0.47 13.99
N ASN A 149 -4.72 0.74 12.79
CA ASN A 149 -5.13 0.03 11.60
C ASN A 149 -3.98 -0.01 10.60
N ILE A 150 -3.67 -1.18 10.05
CA ILE A 150 -2.58 -1.39 9.10
C ILE A 150 -3.16 -1.96 7.81
N ILE A 151 -2.84 -1.33 6.69
CA ILE A 151 -3.23 -1.77 5.35
C ILE A 151 -1.97 -2.03 4.54
N ASN A 152 -1.80 -3.26 4.09
CA ASN A 152 -0.67 -3.66 3.26
C ASN A 152 -1.10 -3.78 1.80
N ILE A 153 -0.42 -3.09 0.88
CA ILE A 153 -0.67 -3.24 -0.55
C ILE A 153 0.09 -4.49 -1.05
N ALA A 154 -0.68 -5.55 -1.25
CA ALA A 154 -0.20 -6.83 -1.78
C ALA A 154 -0.37 -6.88 -3.32
N SER A 155 -0.83 -8.00 -3.88
CA SER A 155 -1.11 -8.21 -5.30
C SER A 155 -1.89 -9.49 -5.51
N ILE A 156 -2.60 -9.61 -6.63
CA ILE A 156 -3.14 -10.90 -7.11
C ILE A 156 -2.05 -11.97 -7.18
N TYR A 157 -0.83 -11.63 -7.54
CA TYR A 157 0.31 -12.56 -7.62
C TYR A 157 0.92 -12.94 -6.26
N GLY A 158 0.37 -12.45 -5.17
CA GLY A 158 0.59 -13.01 -3.83
C GLY A 158 -0.39 -14.14 -3.48
N VAL A 159 -1.44 -14.34 -4.29
CA VAL A 159 -2.48 -15.38 -4.11
C VAL A 159 -2.42 -16.41 -5.23
N LEU A 160 -2.15 -15.96 -6.45
CA LEU A 160 -2.15 -16.75 -7.66
C LEU A 160 -0.77 -16.77 -8.30
N GLY A 161 -0.45 -17.84 -9.04
CA GLY A 161 0.69 -17.84 -9.95
C GLY A 161 0.43 -16.89 -11.13
N PRO A 162 1.49 -16.28 -11.69
CA PRO A 162 1.35 -15.46 -12.90
C PRO A 162 0.87 -16.29 -14.11
N HIS A 163 -0.04 -15.72 -14.89
CA HIS A 163 -0.43 -16.30 -16.17
C HIS A 163 0.57 -15.84 -17.24
N PHE A 164 1.65 -16.62 -17.46
CA PHE A 164 2.78 -16.21 -18.30
C PHE A 164 2.42 -15.98 -19.76
N GLU A 165 1.32 -16.55 -20.28
CA GLU A 165 0.88 -16.31 -21.67
C GLU A 165 0.61 -14.83 -21.97
N ILE A 166 0.24 -14.02 -20.95
CA ILE A 166 0.03 -12.57 -21.15
C ILE A 166 1.33 -11.79 -21.39
N TYR A 167 2.48 -12.40 -21.12
CA TYR A 167 3.82 -11.82 -21.37
C TYR A 167 4.46 -12.32 -22.65
N LYS A 168 3.81 -13.22 -23.39
CA LYS A 168 4.36 -13.82 -24.59
C LYS A 168 4.62 -12.79 -25.68
N GLY A 169 5.84 -12.78 -26.20
CA GLY A 169 6.28 -11.81 -27.22
C GLY A 169 6.60 -10.42 -26.68
N LEU A 170 6.73 -10.29 -25.36
CA LEU A 170 7.17 -9.06 -24.71
C LEU A 170 8.62 -9.22 -24.21
N ASP A 171 9.28 -8.10 -23.97
CA ASP A 171 10.65 -8.01 -23.45
C ASP A 171 10.74 -7.97 -21.92
N PHE A 172 9.63 -8.24 -21.24
CA PHE A 172 9.53 -8.31 -19.78
C PHE A 172 8.61 -9.44 -19.33
N THR A 173 8.76 -9.85 -18.09
CA THR A 173 7.92 -10.87 -17.45
C THR A 173 7.63 -10.51 -15.99
N MET A 174 6.79 -11.32 -15.33
CA MET A 174 6.56 -11.17 -13.89
C MET A 174 7.75 -11.76 -13.11
N PRO A 175 8.43 -10.97 -12.28
CA PRO A 175 9.56 -11.47 -11.49
C PRO A 175 9.11 -12.49 -10.44
N SER A 176 9.91 -13.51 -10.22
CA SER A 176 9.57 -14.55 -9.23
C SER A 176 9.58 -14.04 -7.80
N GLU A 177 10.51 -13.15 -7.47
CA GLU A 177 10.59 -12.51 -6.16
C GLU A 177 9.35 -11.67 -5.84
N TYR A 178 8.69 -11.09 -6.84
CA TYR A 178 7.45 -10.35 -6.64
C TYR A 178 6.35 -11.22 -6.04
N SER A 179 6.12 -12.41 -6.61
CA SER A 179 5.11 -13.34 -6.12
C SER A 179 5.43 -13.82 -4.70
N ALA A 180 6.70 -14.14 -4.43
CA ALA A 180 7.15 -14.53 -3.11
C ALA A 180 6.95 -13.42 -2.07
N ILE A 181 7.36 -12.19 -2.40
CA ILE A 181 7.20 -11.01 -1.54
C ILE A 181 5.72 -10.75 -1.25
N LYS A 182 4.88 -10.71 -2.30
CA LYS A 182 3.45 -10.39 -2.14
C LYS A 182 2.69 -11.50 -1.39
N GLY A 183 3.06 -12.76 -1.60
CA GLY A 183 2.57 -13.89 -0.79
C GLY A 183 3.00 -13.78 0.68
N GLY A 184 4.27 -13.42 0.91
CA GLY A 184 4.81 -13.11 2.24
C GLY A 184 4.04 -11.99 2.94
N ILE A 185 3.76 -10.88 2.25
CA ILE A 185 2.97 -9.75 2.77
C ILE A 185 1.56 -10.17 3.19
N ILE A 186 0.88 -10.99 2.37
CA ILE A 186 -0.48 -11.48 2.69
C ILE A 186 -0.46 -12.36 3.94
N ASN A 187 0.51 -13.27 4.07
CA ASN A 187 0.59 -14.12 5.26
C ASN A 187 1.08 -13.35 6.49
N PHE A 188 2.00 -12.41 6.33
CA PHE A 188 2.41 -11.49 7.39
C PHE A 188 1.24 -10.64 7.91
N THR A 189 0.32 -10.23 7.02
CA THR A 189 -0.93 -9.56 7.41
C THR A 189 -1.76 -10.41 8.37
N ARG A 190 -1.91 -11.72 8.12
CA ARG A 190 -2.64 -12.65 9.00
C ARG A 190 -1.94 -12.82 10.35
N TYR A 191 -0.62 -12.99 10.35
CA TYR A 191 0.16 -13.06 11.59
C TYR A 191 -0.05 -11.81 12.44
N LEU A 192 0.07 -10.63 11.85
CA LEU A 192 -0.10 -9.37 12.57
C LEU A 192 -1.53 -9.16 13.07
N ALA A 193 -2.53 -9.56 12.28
CA ALA A 193 -3.94 -9.44 12.67
C ALA A 193 -4.25 -10.21 13.96
N THR A 194 -3.68 -11.40 14.13
CA THR A 194 -3.84 -12.19 15.36
C THR A 194 -3.00 -11.65 16.51
N TYR A 195 -1.75 -11.27 16.24
CA TYR A 195 -0.82 -10.80 17.27
C TYR A 195 -1.21 -9.44 17.85
N LEU A 196 -1.74 -8.53 17.01
CA LEU A 196 -2.06 -7.16 17.40
C LEU A 196 -3.53 -6.95 17.84
N ALA A 197 -4.39 -7.95 17.66
CA ALA A 197 -5.79 -7.88 18.07
C ALA A 197 -6.01 -7.51 19.55
N PRO A 198 -5.23 -8.02 20.53
CA PRO A 198 -5.37 -7.64 21.94
C PRO A 198 -5.13 -6.14 22.21
N TYR A 199 -4.49 -5.44 21.27
CA TYR A 199 -4.24 -4.00 21.35
C TYR A 199 -5.26 -3.17 20.55
N ASN A 200 -6.35 -3.81 20.08
CA ASN A 200 -7.37 -3.17 19.24
C ASN A 200 -6.79 -2.58 17.96
N ILE A 201 -5.87 -3.33 17.31
CA ILE A 201 -5.24 -2.99 16.04
C ILE A 201 -5.72 -3.98 14.98
N ARG A 202 -6.32 -3.47 13.91
CA ARG A 202 -6.71 -4.26 12.74
C ARG A 202 -5.57 -4.28 11.71
N VAL A 203 -5.41 -5.39 11.01
CA VAL A 203 -4.42 -5.51 9.93
C VAL A 203 -5.05 -6.24 8.76
N ASN A 204 -5.06 -5.61 7.59
CA ASN A 204 -5.61 -6.18 6.37
C ASN A 204 -4.66 -5.91 5.18
N SER A 205 -4.89 -6.60 4.08
CA SER A 205 -4.21 -6.34 2.82
C SER A 205 -5.21 -6.06 1.69
N ILE A 206 -4.75 -5.32 0.69
CA ILE A 206 -5.43 -5.15 -0.60
C ILE A 206 -4.54 -5.80 -1.65
N SER A 207 -5.14 -6.64 -2.49
CA SER A 207 -4.49 -7.27 -3.64
C SER A 207 -5.08 -6.72 -4.94
N PRO A 208 -4.48 -5.67 -5.51
CA PRO A 208 -4.88 -5.16 -6.81
C PRO A 208 -4.59 -6.17 -7.92
N GLY A 209 -5.43 -6.15 -8.97
CA GLY A 209 -5.05 -6.62 -10.30
C GLY A 209 -4.07 -5.68 -10.98
N GLY A 210 -3.82 -5.90 -12.27
CA GLY A 210 -2.95 -5.03 -13.08
C GLY A 210 -3.51 -3.63 -13.20
N ILE A 211 -2.70 -2.65 -12.80
CA ILE A 211 -3.03 -1.23 -12.86
C ILE A 211 -2.41 -0.62 -14.11
N TYR A 212 -3.22 0.12 -14.85
CA TYR A 212 -2.76 0.77 -16.07
C TYR A 212 -1.79 1.91 -15.76
N ASP A 213 -0.59 1.82 -16.31
CA ASP A 213 0.48 2.82 -16.23
C ASP A 213 1.20 2.91 -17.59
N LYS A 214 0.43 3.15 -18.65
CA LYS A 214 0.95 3.31 -20.02
C LYS A 214 1.72 2.09 -20.58
N GLN A 215 1.39 0.89 -20.13
CA GLN A 215 1.94 -0.34 -20.69
C GLN A 215 1.66 -0.44 -22.20
N SER A 216 2.47 -1.28 -22.90
CA SER A 216 2.31 -1.46 -24.34
C SER A 216 0.91 -1.94 -24.71
N PRO A 217 0.35 -1.50 -25.86
CA PRO A 217 -0.97 -1.95 -26.31
C PRO A 217 -1.10 -3.47 -26.43
N SER A 218 -0.01 -4.16 -26.77
CA SER A 218 0.04 -5.63 -26.85
C SER A 218 -0.18 -6.26 -25.48
N PHE A 219 0.51 -5.79 -24.44
CA PHE A 219 0.31 -6.25 -23.06
C PHE A 219 -1.13 -5.96 -22.58
N VAL A 220 -1.61 -4.72 -22.76
CA VAL A 220 -2.97 -4.34 -22.35
C VAL A 220 -3.99 -5.26 -23.01
N LYS A 221 -3.87 -5.55 -24.31
CA LYS A 221 -4.76 -6.44 -25.03
C LYS A 221 -4.73 -7.87 -24.49
N GLN A 222 -3.54 -8.40 -24.15
CA GLN A 222 -3.40 -9.74 -23.58
C GLN A 222 -3.98 -9.79 -22.15
N TYR A 223 -3.63 -8.81 -21.33
CA TYR A 223 -4.11 -8.71 -19.96
C TYR A 223 -5.63 -8.62 -19.86
N THR A 224 -6.26 -7.73 -20.64
CA THR A 224 -7.69 -7.47 -20.55
C THR A 224 -8.57 -8.65 -20.99
N ARG A 225 -8.04 -9.61 -21.74
CA ARG A 225 -8.74 -10.85 -22.10
C ARG A 225 -8.98 -11.76 -20.89
N GLU A 226 -8.08 -11.69 -19.91
CA GLU A 226 -8.13 -12.50 -18.68
C GLU A 226 -8.96 -11.83 -17.57
N VAL A 227 -9.39 -10.59 -17.78
CA VAL A 227 -10.15 -9.83 -16.79
C VAL A 227 -11.64 -9.84 -17.13
N PRO A 228 -12.54 -10.42 -16.31
CA PRO A 228 -13.98 -10.39 -16.55
C PRO A 228 -14.55 -9.00 -16.84
N LEU A 229 -14.06 -7.95 -16.15
CA LEU A 229 -14.47 -6.55 -16.43
C LEU A 229 -13.86 -5.96 -17.71
N GLY A 230 -13.03 -6.72 -18.47
CA GLY A 230 -12.52 -6.35 -19.78
C GLY A 230 -11.56 -5.16 -19.82
N ARG A 231 -10.99 -4.76 -18.69
CA ARG A 231 -10.04 -3.64 -18.59
C ARG A 231 -9.03 -3.82 -17.49
N MET A 232 -7.91 -3.13 -17.60
CA MET A 232 -7.00 -2.94 -16.47
C MET A 232 -7.62 -1.98 -15.45
N ALA A 233 -7.21 -2.10 -14.19
CA ALA A 233 -7.60 -1.15 -13.17
C ALA A 233 -6.93 0.22 -13.42
N LEU A 234 -7.61 1.28 -12.97
CA LEU A 234 -7.02 2.60 -12.79
C LEU A 234 -6.71 2.80 -11.31
N PRO A 235 -5.79 3.69 -10.92
CA PRO A 235 -5.47 3.95 -9.51
C PRO A 235 -6.71 4.23 -8.64
N GLN A 236 -7.71 4.93 -9.18
CA GLN A 236 -8.97 5.24 -8.48
C GLN A 236 -9.84 4.00 -8.18
N ASP A 237 -9.69 2.90 -8.92
CA ASP A 237 -10.45 1.68 -8.64
C ASP A 237 -10.02 1.05 -7.29
N ILE A 238 -8.79 1.33 -6.83
CA ILE A 238 -8.25 0.79 -5.59
C ILE A 238 -8.64 1.63 -4.37
N VAL A 239 -8.86 2.91 -4.58
CA VAL A 239 -9.11 3.91 -3.52
C VAL A 239 -10.31 3.55 -2.65
N GLY A 240 -11.42 3.07 -3.25
CA GLY A 240 -12.61 2.66 -2.49
C GLY A 240 -12.31 1.59 -1.43
N GLY A 241 -11.47 0.61 -1.79
CA GLY A 241 -11.02 -0.42 -0.84
C GLY A 241 -10.12 0.14 0.27
N VAL A 242 -9.28 1.13 -0.06
CA VAL A 242 -8.45 1.82 0.94
C VAL A 242 -9.31 2.56 1.94
N ILE A 243 -10.28 3.37 1.49
CA ILE A 243 -11.20 4.11 2.37
C ILE A 243 -12.03 3.15 3.23
N TYR A 244 -12.56 2.07 2.63
CA TYR A 244 -13.27 1.03 3.37
C TYR A 244 -12.41 0.46 4.51
N LEU A 245 -11.21 -0.01 4.21
CA LEU A 245 -10.35 -0.62 5.22
C LEU A 245 -9.80 0.39 6.22
N ALA A 246 -9.58 1.65 5.84
CA ALA A 246 -9.10 2.71 6.74
C ALA A 246 -10.16 3.19 7.74
N SER A 247 -11.44 3.08 7.41
CA SER A 247 -12.55 3.66 8.16
C SER A 247 -13.20 2.68 9.15
N GLU A 248 -14.19 3.18 9.89
CA GLU A 248 -15.03 2.37 10.80
C GLU A 248 -15.97 1.42 10.04
N ALA A 249 -16.17 1.61 8.72
CA ALA A 249 -16.93 0.68 7.88
C ALA A 249 -16.35 -0.75 7.90
N SER A 250 -15.07 -0.90 8.25
CA SER A 250 -14.39 -2.19 8.39
C SER A 250 -14.00 -2.53 9.84
N SER A 251 -14.70 -1.96 10.83
CA SER A 251 -14.37 -2.14 12.25
C SER A 251 -14.32 -3.60 12.73
N TYR A 252 -15.03 -4.50 12.05
CA TYR A 252 -15.02 -5.95 12.34
C TYR A 252 -14.26 -6.77 11.28
N VAL A 253 -13.33 -6.13 10.55
CA VAL A 253 -12.55 -6.77 9.49
C VAL A 253 -11.06 -6.72 9.85
N THR A 254 -10.44 -7.88 10.07
CA THR A 254 -9.00 -8.03 10.30
C THR A 254 -8.50 -9.36 9.73
N GLY A 255 -7.25 -9.42 9.29
CA GLY A 255 -6.62 -10.60 8.70
C GLY A 255 -7.07 -10.90 7.26
N GLN A 256 -7.86 -10.02 6.65
CA GLN A 256 -8.41 -10.24 5.31
C GLN A 256 -7.48 -9.71 4.21
N ASN A 257 -7.58 -10.35 3.05
CA ASN A 257 -6.98 -9.90 1.81
C ASN A 257 -8.10 -9.51 0.84
N LEU A 258 -8.30 -8.23 0.62
CA LEU A 258 -9.32 -7.71 -0.28
C LEU A 258 -8.80 -7.72 -1.71
N MET A 259 -9.36 -8.60 -2.54
CA MET A 259 -9.07 -8.65 -3.98
C MET A 259 -9.80 -7.50 -4.68
N ILE A 260 -9.04 -6.69 -5.46
CA ILE A 260 -9.59 -5.65 -6.34
C ILE A 260 -8.95 -5.81 -7.71
N ASP A 261 -9.45 -6.76 -8.49
CA ASP A 261 -8.77 -7.28 -9.67
C ASP A 261 -9.65 -7.40 -10.92
N GLY A 262 -10.85 -6.86 -10.87
CA GLY A 262 -11.78 -6.92 -12.00
C GLY A 262 -12.31 -8.33 -12.30
N GLY A 263 -12.15 -9.26 -11.35
CA GLY A 263 -12.55 -10.66 -11.47
C GLY A 263 -11.44 -11.58 -12.00
N TRP A 264 -10.20 -11.09 -12.15
CA TRP A 264 -9.06 -11.92 -12.61
C TRP A 264 -8.94 -13.24 -11.85
N SER A 265 -9.16 -13.23 -10.54
CA SER A 265 -8.99 -14.40 -9.68
C SER A 265 -10.21 -15.33 -9.58
N THR A 266 -11.23 -15.15 -10.40
CA THR A 266 -12.50 -15.90 -10.29
C THR A 266 -12.56 -17.15 -11.16
N TRP A 267 -11.58 -17.39 -12.06
CA TRP A 267 -11.49 -18.54 -12.94
C TRP A 267 -10.06 -19.10 -13.04
#